data_144d7652c5327fb5de5a8ac8408f07d7
#
_entry.id   144d7652c5327fb5de5a8ac8408f07d7
#
_cell.length_a   1.000
_cell.length_b   1.000
_cell.length_c   1.000
_cell.angle_alpha   90.00
_cell.angle_beta   90.00
_cell.angle_gamma   90.00
#
_symmetry.space_group_name_H-M   'P 1'
#
loop_
_entity.id
_entity.type
_entity.pdbx_description
1 polymer ?
#
loop_
_entity_poly.entity_id
_entity_poly.type
_entity_poly.pdbx_seq_one_letter_code
_entity_poly.pdbx_strand_id
1 'polypeptide(L)'
;VEREWVTPEHREAAKVYIDYLLARPQQERAMQFGFRPSAVELPLTAPFDAAHGVDPKQPQTTLEVPPVEVIDAVRKLWHQNKKRSQITLVLDISGSMNDEHKLENAKAGAEQLITQLDADDTFSFLPFNNRLDWAAQGVALRDARDKALATLRGVFASGGTALYEAVAEAYDYQRRLAAREPGKISAVVVLTDGEDTDSTLKLRDLLAKIGGGSESQNIPVFTIGYGRDANRQVLEQIAAATGARFYVGTPENIRSVFREISTFF
;
A
#
# COMPACT_ATOMS: atom_id res chain seq x y z
N VAL A 1 -24.79 4.49 -6.45
CA VAL A 1 -23.64 4.12 -7.30
C VAL A 1 -24.18 3.33 -8.47
N GLU A 2 -23.99 3.84 -9.69
CA GLU A 2 -24.38 3.13 -10.91
C GLU A 2 -23.18 2.32 -11.42
N ARG A 3 -23.31 1.00 -11.37
CA ARG A 3 -22.38 0.03 -11.94
C ARG A 3 -23.18 -1.09 -12.57
N GLU A 4 -22.64 -1.77 -13.58
CA GLU A 4 -23.31 -2.85 -14.32
C GLU A 4 -23.83 -3.98 -13.42
N TRP A 5 -23.15 -4.26 -12.31
CA TRP A 5 -23.55 -5.28 -11.34
C TRP A 5 -24.63 -4.83 -10.34
N VAL A 6 -25.01 -3.52 -10.33
CA VAL A 6 -26.02 -2.97 -9.40
C VAL A 6 -27.41 -3.10 -10.01
N THR A 7 -28.17 -4.09 -9.55
CA THR A 7 -29.55 -4.31 -9.98
C THR A 7 -30.52 -3.33 -9.29
N PRO A 8 -31.77 -3.20 -9.78
CA PRO A 8 -32.82 -2.45 -9.09
C PRO A 8 -33.05 -2.93 -7.65
N GLU A 9 -33.00 -4.24 -7.41
CA GLU A 9 -33.18 -4.85 -6.08
C GLU A 9 -32.04 -4.45 -5.14
N HIS A 10 -30.80 -4.40 -5.64
CA HIS A 10 -29.66 -3.90 -4.87
C HIS A 10 -29.85 -2.44 -4.46
N ARG A 11 -30.42 -1.61 -5.34
CA ARG A 11 -30.68 -0.20 -5.03
C ARG A 11 -31.76 -0.04 -3.97
N GLU A 12 -32.85 -0.82 -4.08
CA GLU A 12 -33.94 -0.80 -3.11
C GLU A 12 -33.45 -1.29 -1.73
N ALA A 13 -32.70 -2.39 -1.67
CA ALA A 13 -32.09 -2.87 -0.44
C ALA A 13 -31.15 -1.84 0.19
N ALA A 14 -30.32 -1.20 -0.62
CA ALA A 14 -29.43 -0.14 -0.15
C ALA A 14 -30.20 1.06 0.40
N LYS A 15 -31.30 1.45 -0.27
CA LYS A 15 -32.16 2.54 0.20
C LYS A 15 -32.80 2.21 1.54
N VAL A 16 -33.39 1.03 1.69
CA VAL A 16 -33.96 0.59 2.96
C VAL A 16 -32.92 0.62 4.08
N TYR A 17 -31.70 0.16 3.81
CA TYR A 17 -30.61 0.18 4.78
C TYR A 17 -30.17 1.61 5.14
N ILE A 18 -30.05 2.49 4.16
CA ILE A 18 -29.71 3.91 4.39
C ILE A 18 -30.83 4.60 5.20
N ASP A 19 -32.09 4.40 4.82
CA ASP A 19 -33.22 4.96 5.55
C ASP A 19 -33.26 4.46 7.01
N TYR A 20 -32.93 3.18 7.24
CA TYR A 20 -32.78 2.64 8.59
C TYR A 20 -31.66 3.36 9.37
N LEU A 21 -30.47 3.51 8.77
CA LEU A 21 -29.34 4.20 9.42
C LEU A 21 -29.62 5.67 9.72
N LEU A 22 -30.38 6.35 8.86
CA LEU A 22 -30.74 7.76 9.01
C LEU A 22 -31.92 7.97 9.96
N ALA A 23 -32.64 6.90 10.32
CA ALA A 23 -33.74 7.01 11.25
C ALA A 23 -33.26 7.49 12.62
N ARG A 24 -34.08 8.33 13.27
CA ARG A 24 -33.74 9.02 14.53
C ARG A 24 -33.20 8.08 15.63
N PRO A 25 -33.79 6.91 15.92
CA PRO A 25 -33.27 6.02 16.96
C PRO A 25 -31.84 5.55 16.70
N GLN A 26 -31.46 5.30 15.43
CA GLN A 26 -30.12 4.88 15.04
C GLN A 26 -29.12 6.03 15.16
N GLN A 27 -29.55 7.24 14.78
CA GLN A 27 -28.73 8.45 14.92
C GLN A 27 -28.46 8.81 16.39
N GLU A 28 -29.46 8.68 17.25
CA GLU A 28 -29.32 8.86 18.70
C GLU A 28 -28.40 7.77 19.32
N ARG A 29 -28.52 6.52 18.84
CA ARG A 29 -27.64 5.43 19.28
C ARG A 29 -26.20 5.64 18.80
N ALA A 30 -25.99 6.04 17.57
CA ALA A 30 -24.66 6.35 17.03
C ALA A 30 -23.98 7.45 17.84
N MET A 31 -24.74 8.48 18.27
CA MET A 31 -24.25 9.57 19.10
C MET A 31 -23.68 9.07 20.45
N GLN A 32 -24.30 8.07 21.09
CA GLN A 32 -23.80 7.46 22.33
C GLN A 32 -22.43 6.79 22.15
N PHE A 33 -22.09 6.36 20.92
CA PHE A 33 -20.80 5.78 20.56
C PHE A 33 -19.79 6.81 20.01
N GLY A 34 -20.06 8.10 20.12
CA GLY A 34 -19.17 9.16 19.67
C GLY A 34 -19.24 9.48 18.17
N PHE A 35 -20.26 9.01 17.47
CA PHE A 35 -20.53 9.39 16.08
C PHE A 35 -21.49 10.56 16.02
N ARG A 36 -21.07 11.68 15.40
CA ARG A 36 -21.96 12.82 15.22
C ARG A 36 -23.11 12.42 14.27
N PRO A 37 -24.38 12.70 14.65
CA PRO A 37 -25.52 12.38 13.77
C PRO A 37 -25.46 13.19 12.49
N SER A 38 -25.93 12.61 11.38
CA SER A 38 -26.07 13.30 10.10
C SER A 38 -27.28 14.26 10.11
N ALA A 39 -28.28 14.01 10.97
CA ALA A 39 -29.43 14.86 11.16
C ALA A 39 -29.03 16.06 12.05
N VAL A 40 -28.77 17.22 11.40
CA VAL A 40 -28.26 18.43 12.07
C VAL A 40 -29.27 19.03 13.07
N GLU A 41 -30.55 18.70 12.95
CA GLU A 41 -31.63 19.12 13.87
C GLU A 41 -31.66 18.33 15.18
N LEU A 42 -30.93 17.21 15.28
CA LEU A 42 -30.86 16.47 16.52
C LEU A 42 -29.98 17.21 17.54
N PRO A 43 -30.50 17.46 18.75
CA PRO A 43 -29.69 18.08 19.79
C PRO A 43 -28.54 17.17 20.21
N LEU A 44 -27.32 17.70 20.17
CA LEU A 44 -26.15 16.97 20.60
C LEU A 44 -26.15 16.79 22.11
N THR A 45 -25.87 15.58 22.55
CA THR A 45 -25.69 15.19 23.96
C THR A 45 -24.29 14.59 24.14
N ALA A 46 -23.91 14.28 25.39
CA ALA A 46 -22.63 13.59 25.63
C ALA A 46 -22.45 12.40 24.68
N PRO A 47 -21.24 12.20 24.14
CA PRO A 47 -19.98 12.89 24.44
C PRO A 47 -19.69 14.18 23.61
N PHE A 48 -20.70 14.77 22.95
CA PHE A 48 -20.53 15.97 22.13
C PHE A 48 -20.78 17.26 22.93
N ASP A 49 -19.98 17.48 23.95
CA ASP A 49 -20.08 18.65 24.82
C ASP A 49 -18.69 19.18 25.23
N ALA A 50 -18.66 20.34 25.86
CA ALA A 50 -17.43 20.99 26.30
C ALA A 50 -16.65 20.15 27.34
N ALA A 51 -17.32 19.32 28.13
CA ALA A 51 -16.67 18.46 29.12
C ALA A 51 -15.80 17.35 28.42
N HIS A 52 -16.16 16.98 27.22
CA HIS A 52 -15.40 16.04 26.35
C HIS A 52 -14.54 16.76 25.32
N GLY A 53 -14.34 18.08 25.41
CA GLY A 53 -13.49 18.84 24.49
C GLY A 53 -14.12 19.10 23.13
N VAL A 54 -15.42 18.90 22.97
CA VAL A 54 -16.14 19.07 21.70
C VAL A 54 -16.98 20.34 21.73
N ASP A 55 -16.85 21.20 20.73
CA ASP A 55 -17.78 22.30 20.50
C ASP A 55 -19.05 21.77 19.79
N PRO A 56 -20.20 21.74 20.47
CA PRO A 56 -21.44 21.24 19.88
C PRO A 56 -21.97 22.12 18.73
N LYS A 57 -21.48 23.36 18.62
CA LYS A 57 -21.88 24.32 17.57
C LYS A 57 -21.11 24.11 16.24
N GLN A 58 -20.11 23.24 16.24
CA GLN A 58 -19.29 22.95 15.05
C GLN A 58 -19.50 21.48 14.58
N PRO A 59 -19.55 21.24 13.26
CA PRO A 59 -19.67 22.23 12.18
C PRO A 59 -21.08 22.83 12.10
N GLN A 60 -21.17 24.06 11.72
CA GLN A 60 -22.48 24.75 11.55
C GLN A 60 -23.16 24.38 10.25
N THR A 61 -22.40 23.90 9.27
CA THR A 61 -22.90 23.47 7.97
C THR A 61 -22.30 22.15 7.57
N THR A 62 -23.08 21.28 6.96
CA THR A 62 -22.55 20.09 6.26
C THR A 62 -22.00 20.54 4.92
N LEU A 63 -20.81 20.05 4.57
CA LEU A 63 -20.27 20.24 3.23
C LEU A 63 -21.11 19.42 2.24
N GLU A 64 -21.63 20.08 1.24
CA GLU A 64 -22.28 19.38 0.12
C GLU A 64 -21.24 18.59 -0.67
N VAL A 65 -21.65 17.43 -1.18
CA VAL A 65 -20.81 16.67 -2.10
C VAL A 65 -20.64 17.51 -3.37
N PRO A 66 -19.40 17.85 -3.78
CA PRO A 66 -19.20 18.65 -4.99
C PRO A 66 -19.78 17.97 -6.23
N PRO A 67 -20.22 18.73 -7.23
CA PRO A 67 -20.58 18.18 -8.55
C PRO A 67 -19.45 17.34 -9.14
N VAL A 68 -19.80 16.38 -10.00
CA VAL A 68 -18.83 15.44 -10.61
C VAL A 68 -17.72 16.18 -11.35
N GLU A 69 -18.06 17.27 -12.02
CA GLU A 69 -17.11 18.13 -12.76
C GLU A 69 -16.04 18.73 -11.83
N VAL A 70 -16.44 19.12 -10.61
CA VAL A 70 -15.51 19.63 -9.59
C VAL A 70 -14.63 18.51 -9.04
N ILE A 71 -15.20 17.34 -8.79
CA ILE A 71 -14.44 16.16 -8.34
C ILE A 71 -13.40 15.78 -9.40
N ASP A 72 -13.78 15.76 -10.67
CA ASP A 72 -12.87 15.44 -11.78
C ASP A 72 -11.79 16.51 -11.96
N ALA A 73 -12.14 17.80 -11.80
CA ALA A 73 -11.14 18.87 -11.82
C ALA A 73 -10.13 18.75 -10.67
N VAL A 74 -10.59 18.44 -9.45
CA VAL A 74 -9.71 18.20 -8.29
C VAL A 74 -8.82 17.01 -8.53
N ARG A 75 -9.35 15.89 -9.04
CA ARG A 75 -8.56 14.71 -9.40
C ARG A 75 -7.48 15.04 -10.43
N LYS A 76 -7.85 15.79 -11.48
CA LYS A 76 -6.90 16.22 -12.53
C LYS A 76 -5.79 17.08 -11.95
N LEU A 77 -6.11 18.05 -11.09
CA LEU A 77 -5.13 18.88 -10.39
C LEU A 77 -4.24 18.03 -9.49
N TRP A 78 -4.80 17.05 -8.78
CA TRP A 78 -4.03 16.13 -7.95
C TRP A 78 -3.02 15.35 -8.79
N HIS A 79 -3.43 14.70 -9.88
CA HIS A 79 -2.53 13.98 -10.77
C HIS A 79 -1.46 14.85 -11.42
N GLN A 80 -1.75 16.14 -11.68
CA GLN A 80 -0.78 17.06 -12.23
C GLN A 80 0.27 17.53 -11.20
N ASN A 81 -0.11 17.59 -9.93
CA ASN A 81 0.72 18.18 -8.88
C ASN A 81 1.29 17.16 -7.88
N LYS A 82 0.81 15.91 -7.88
CA LYS A 82 1.39 14.88 -7.02
C LYS A 82 2.86 14.66 -7.39
N LYS A 83 3.68 14.42 -6.39
CA LYS A 83 5.08 14.05 -6.62
C LYS A 83 5.15 12.74 -7.39
N ARG A 84 6.07 12.65 -8.34
CA ARG A 84 6.36 11.38 -9.03
C ARG A 84 7.03 10.42 -8.08
N SER A 85 6.82 9.14 -8.33
CA SER A 85 7.33 8.08 -7.49
C SER A 85 8.45 7.32 -8.19
N GLN A 86 9.31 6.71 -7.39
CA GLN A 86 10.32 5.77 -7.84
C GLN A 86 10.32 4.58 -6.88
N ILE A 87 9.84 3.46 -7.37
CA ILE A 87 9.53 2.29 -6.57
C ILE A 87 10.40 1.11 -6.98
N THR A 88 11.02 0.45 -6.00
CA THR A 88 11.72 -0.82 -6.19
C THR A 88 10.89 -1.95 -5.59
N LEU A 89 10.43 -2.87 -6.44
CA LEU A 89 9.82 -4.12 -6.02
C LEU A 89 10.91 -5.18 -5.83
N VAL A 90 10.95 -5.80 -4.66
CA VAL A 90 11.79 -6.94 -4.30
C VAL A 90 10.87 -8.13 -4.07
N LEU A 91 10.92 -9.10 -4.98
CA LEU A 91 10.01 -10.23 -4.98
C LEU A 91 10.78 -11.52 -4.77
N ASP A 92 10.41 -12.23 -3.72
CA ASP A 92 10.90 -13.57 -3.46
C ASP A 92 10.44 -14.53 -4.57
N ILE A 93 11.41 -15.21 -5.15
CA ILE A 93 11.22 -16.29 -6.12
C ILE A 93 11.93 -17.57 -5.65
N SER A 94 12.07 -17.76 -4.34
CA SER A 94 12.60 -19.00 -3.76
C SER A 94 11.70 -20.21 -4.04
N GLY A 95 12.19 -21.41 -3.78
CA GLY A 95 11.48 -22.65 -4.09
C GLY A 95 10.12 -22.78 -3.40
N SER A 96 9.96 -22.26 -2.17
CA SER A 96 8.70 -22.26 -1.42
C SER A 96 7.58 -21.46 -2.07
N MET A 97 7.92 -20.47 -2.90
CA MET A 97 6.95 -19.70 -3.66
C MET A 97 6.20 -20.52 -4.74
N ASN A 98 6.62 -21.75 -5.04
CA ASN A 98 5.85 -22.68 -5.87
C ASN A 98 4.63 -23.27 -5.16
N ASP A 99 4.65 -23.30 -3.83
CA ASP A 99 3.58 -23.92 -3.06
C ASP A 99 2.30 -23.06 -3.11
N GLU A 100 1.14 -23.72 -3.15
CA GLU A 100 -0.17 -23.07 -3.05
C GLU A 100 -0.37 -21.88 -4.02
N HIS A 101 0.27 -21.89 -5.19
CA HIS A 101 0.23 -20.80 -6.16
C HIS A 101 0.69 -19.44 -5.61
N LYS A 102 1.59 -19.44 -4.61
CA LYS A 102 2.05 -18.21 -3.95
C LYS A 102 2.65 -17.22 -4.96
N LEU A 103 3.52 -17.70 -5.87
CA LEU A 103 4.16 -16.83 -6.86
C LEU A 103 3.16 -16.22 -7.84
N GLU A 104 2.18 -16.98 -8.32
CA GLU A 104 1.14 -16.47 -9.23
C GLU A 104 0.30 -15.38 -8.56
N ASN A 105 -0.08 -15.60 -7.31
CA ASN A 105 -0.83 -14.61 -6.54
C ASN A 105 0.01 -13.37 -6.24
N ALA A 106 1.28 -13.53 -5.88
CA ALA A 106 2.21 -12.42 -5.67
C ALA A 106 2.43 -11.60 -6.95
N LYS A 107 2.59 -12.26 -8.11
CA LYS A 107 2.64 -11.60 -9.42
C LYS A 107 1.38 -10.80 -9.70
N ALA A 108 0.19 -11.37 -9.46
CA ALA A 108 -1.07 -10.68 -9.67
C ALA A 108 -1.23 -9.43 -8.76
N GLY A 109 -0.71 -9.48 -7.53
CA GLY A 109 -0.62 -8.33 -6.64
C GLY A 109 0.36 -7.28 -7.15
N ALA A 110 1.55 -7.69 -7.56
CA ALA A 110 2.58 -6.81 -8.13
C ALA A 110 2.13 -6.16 -9.45
N GLU A 111 1.38 -6.87 -10.31
CA GLU A 111 0.76 -6.29 -11.50
C GLU A 111 -0.20 -5.14 -11.12
N GLN A 112 -0.96 -5.31 -10.03
CA GLN A 112 -1.84 -4.27 -9.51
C GLN A 112 -1.04 -3.01 -9.13
N LEU A 113 0.10 -3.17 -8.43
CA LEU A 113 1.00 -2.07 -8.08
C LEU A 113 1.48 -1.34 -9.35
N ILE A 114 2.06 -2.08 -10.32
CA ILE A 114 2.60 -1.50 -11.56
C ILE A 114 1.52 -0.77 -12.35
N THR A 115 0.29 -1.28 -12.35
CA THR A 115 -0.84 -0.69 -13.09
C THR A 115 -1.31 0.62 -12.45
N GLN A 116 -1.18 0.76 -11.13
CA GLN A 116 -1.60 1.96 -10.39
C GLN A 116 -0.58 3.09 -10.41
N LEU A 117 0.69 2.79 -10.66
CA LEU A 117 1.71 3.80 -10.83
C LEU A 117 1.44 4.63 -12.10
N ASP A 118 1.77 5.91 -12.06
CA ASP A 118 1.61 6.80 -13.22
C ASP A 118 2.65 6.52 -14.31
N ALA A 119 2.40 7.02 -15.50
CA ALA A 119 3.32 6.87 -16.64
C ALA A 119 4.71 7.48 -16.37
N ASP A 120 4.76 8.56 -15.60
CA ASP A 120 6.00 9.27 -15.26
C ASP A 120 6.69 8.73 -14.01
N ASP A 121 6.12 7.71 -13.36
CA ASP A 121 6.76 7.03 -12.25
C ASP A 121 7.88 6.12 -12.74
N THR A 122 8.87 5.93 -11.88
CA THR A 122 10.03 5.09 -12.14
C THR A 122 9.87 3.77 -11.41
N PHE A 123 10.08 2.67 -12.10
CA PHE A 123 9.95 1.33 -11.55
C PHE A 123 11.26 0.55 -11.66
N SER A 124 11.57 -0.21 -10.61
CA SER A 124 12.67 -1.16 -10.59
C SER A 124 12.18 -2.49 -10.04
N PHE A 125 12.75 -3.57 -10.54
CA PHE A 125 12.34 -4.92 -10.16
C PHE A 125 13.55 -5.80 -9.87
N LEU A 126 13.62 -6.28 -8.64
CA LEU A 126 14.62 -7.22 -8.14
C LEU A 126 13.91 -8.52 -7.71
N PRO A 127 13.70 -9.50 -8.59
CA PRO A 127 13.39 -10.84 -8.15
C PRO A 127 14.62 -11.43 -7.46
N PHE A 128 14.41 -12.15 -6.35
CA PHE A 128 15.52 -12.73 -5.61
C PHE A 128 15.21 -14.15 -5.12
N ASN A 129 16.24 -14.94 -5.04
CA ASN A 129 16.28 -16.23 -4.35
C ASN A 129 17.62 -16.33 -3.61
N ASN A 130 18.45 -17.33 -3.84
CA ASN A 130 19.86 -17.32 -3.41
C ASN A 130 20.78 -16.50 -4.36
N ARG A 131 20.20 -15.81 -5.35
CA ARG A 131 20.85 -14.88 -6.25
C ARG A 131 20.03 -13.60 -6.35
N LEU A 132 20.70 -12.52 -6.71
CA LEU A 132 20.13 -11.20 -6.89
C LEU A 132 20.40 -10.72 -8.32
N ASP A 133 19.42 -10.93 -9.18
CA ASP A 133 19.52 -10.56 -10.61
C ASP A 133 18.48 -9.50 -10.94
N TRP A 134 18.92 -8.25 -11.13
CA TRP A 134 18.02 -7.17 -11.49
C TRP A 134 17.30 -7.43 -12.81
N ALA A 135 15.99 -7.48 -12.78
CA ALA A 135 15.16 -7.66 -13.97
C ALA A 135 14.78 -6.32 -14.62
N ALA A 136 14.71 -5.23 -13.84
CA ALA A 136 14.55 -3.87 -14.33
C ALA A 136 15.16 -2.88 -13.34
N GLN A 137 15.79 -1.83 -13.83
CA GLN A 137 16.39 -0.78 -13.00
C GLN A 137 16.02 0.61 -13.54
N GLY A 138 15.29 1.39 -12.75
CA GLY A 138 15.00 2.79 -13.03
C GLY A 138 14.28 3.04 -14.35
N VAL A 139 13.35 2.16 -14.75
CA VAL A 139 12.61 2.30 -16.00
C VAL A 139 11.41 3.23 -15.81
N ALA A 140 11.26 4.22 -16.70
CA ALA A 140 10.07 5.04 -16.75
C ALA A 140 8.89 4.21 -17.27
N LEU A 141 7.78 4.17 -16.54
CA LEU A 141 6.64 3.34 -16.91
C LEU A 141 5.92 3.81 -18.17
N ARG A 142 6.11 5.05 -18.58
CA ARG A 142 5.61 5.57 -19.86
C ARG A 142 6.03 4.68 -21.04
N ASP A 143 7.31 4.24 -21.04
CA ASP A 143 7.91 3.55 -22.17
C ASP A 143 8.10 2.05 -21.91
N ALA A 144 7.99 1.60 -20.66
CA ALA A 144 8.42 0.27 -20.26
C ALA A 144 7.38 -0.52 -19.44
N ARG A 145 6.14 -0.03 -19.28
CA ARG A 145 5.11 -0.70 -18.47
C ARG A 145 4.85 -2.13 -18.94
N ASP A 146 4.60 -2.32 -20.24
CA ASP A 146 4.32 -3.66 -20.80
C ASP A 146 5.52 -4.58 -20.65
N LYS A 147 6.73 -4.05 -20.81
CA LYS A 147 7.96 -4.81 -20.59
C LYS A 147 8.13 -5.18 -19.11
N ALA A 148 7.85 -4.27 -18.20
CA ALA A 148 7.90 -4.55 -16.76
C ALA A 148 6.89 -5.64 -16.36
N LEU A 149 5.67 -5.58 -16.87
CA LEU A 149 4.65 -6.61 -16.68
C LEU A 149 5.05 -7.96 -17.30
N ALA A 150 5.59 -7.95 -18.51
CA ALA A 150 6.07 -9.18 -19.16
C ALA A 150 7.23 -9.81 -18.37
N THR A 151 8.16 -8.98 -17.88
CA THR A 151 9.29 -9.44 -17.06
C THR A 151 8.80 -10.05 -15.75
N LEU A 152 7.86 -9.39 -15.06
CA LEU A 152 7.24 -9.91 -13.84
C LEU A 152 6.56 -11.26 -14.06
N ARG A 153 5.81 -11.41 -15.15
CA ARG A 153 5.15 -12.68 -15.51
C ARG A 153 6.15 -13.79 -15.80
N GLY A 154 7.30 -13.44 -16.34
CA GLY A 154 8.33 -14.38 -16.78
C GLY A 154 9.18 -15.00 -15.67
N VAL A 155 9.12 -14.50 -14.41
CA VAL A 155 9.89 -15.10 -13.31
C VAL A 155 9.26 -16.41 -12.85
N PHE A 156 10.10 -17.34 -12.37
CA PHE A 156 9.68 -18.62 -11.79
C PHE A 156 10.46 -18.92 -10.53
N ALA A 157 9.81 -19.66 -9.62
CA ALA A 157 10.38 -19.94 -8.31
C ALA A 157 11.43 -21.05 -8.38
N SER A 158 12.56 -20.82 -7.70
CA SER A 158 13.63 -21.80 -7.50
C SER A 158 14.67 -21.30 -6.48
N GLY A 159 15.45 -22.22 -5.91
CA GLY A 159 16.56 -21.89 -5.00
C GLY A 159 16.15 -21.57 -3.58
N GLY A 160 17.07 -21.03 -2.80
CA GLY A 160 16.87 -20.59 -1.41
C GLY A 160 16.51 -19.11 -1.32
N THR A 161 16.73 -18.47 -0.15
CA THR A 161 16.22 -17.13 0.16
C THR A 161 17.32 -16.26 0.77
N ALA A 162 17.91 -15.34 -0.02
CA ALA A 162 18.90 -14.36 0.44
C ALA A 162 18.19 -13.00 0.71
N LEU A 163 17.28 -12.99 1.68
CA LEU A 163 16.41 -11.85 1.97
C LEU A 163 17.20 -10.60 2.38
N TYR A 164 18.19 -10.76 3.28
CA TYR A 164 18.88 -9.58 3.84
C TYR A 164 19.75 -8.90 2.81
N GLU A 165 20.42 -9.64 1.93
CA GLU A 165 21.15 -9.08 0.81
C GLU A 165 20.21 -8.40 -0.19
N ALA A 166 19.05 -9.01 -0.49
CA ALA A 166 18.08 -8.44 -1.42
C ALA A 166 17.54 -7.10 -0.93
N VAL A 167 17.21 -7.00 0.36
CA VAL A 167 16.76 -5.75 0.98
C VAL A 167 17.89 -4.72 1.00
N ALA A 168 19.12 -5.12 1.38
CA ALA A 168 20.26 -4.22 1.42
C ALA A 168 20.61 -3.64 0.04
N GLU A 169 20.64 -4.48 -1.00
CA GLU A 169 20.91 -4.05 -2.38
C GLU A 169 19.82 -3.12 -2.91
N ALA A 170 18.54 -3.47 -2.71
CA ALA A 170 17.42 -2.66 -3.13
C ALA A 170 17.41 -1.29 -2.42
N TYR A 171 17.70 -1.27 -1.11
CA TYR A 171 17.79 -0.03 -0.34
C TYR A 171 18.93 0.87 -0.84
N ASP A 172 20.12 0.32 -1.03
CA ASP A 172 21.28 1.08 -1.55
C ASP A 172 21.02 1.60 -2.96
N TYR A 173 20.41 0.78 -3.81
CA TYR A 173 20.01 1.21 -5.15
C TYR A 173 19.01 2.36 -5.09
N GLN A 174 17.94 2.21 -4.31
CA GLN A 174 16.90 3.22 -4.19
C GLN A 174 17.43 4.53 -3.60
N ARG A 175 18.35 4.45 -2.64
CA ARG A 175 19.03 5.63 -2.08
C ARG A 175 19.86 6.37 -3.12
N ARG A 176 20.60 5.63 -3.97
CA ARG A 176 21.35 6.23 -5.10
C ARG A 176 20.42 6.90 -6.11
N LEU A 177 19.28 6.26 -6.40
CA LEU A 177 18.28 6.79 -7.31
C LEU A 177 17.62 8.06 -6.75
N ALA A 178 17.24 8.06 -5.47
CA ALA A 178 16.69 9.21 -4.77
C ALA A 178 17.62 10.41 -4.75
N ALA A 179 18.93 10.17 -4.59
CA ALA A 179 19.94 11.24 -4.64
C ALA A 179 20.10 11.88 -6.03
N ARG A 180 19.81 11.13 -7.10
CA ARG A 180 19.86 11.64 -8.49
C ARG A 180 18.61 12.42 -8.87
N GLU A 181 17.48 12.05 -8.31
CA GLU A 181 16.17 12.64 -8.61
C GLU A 181 15.47 13.11 -7.33
N PRO A 182 16.02 14.17 -6.70
CA PRO A 182 15.45 14.71 -5.46
C PRO A 182 14.04 15.25 -5.73
N GLY A 183 13.12 14.96 -4.84
CA GLY A 183 11.72 15.42 -4.95
C GLY A 183 10.74 14.36 -5.41
N LYS A 184 11.21 13.19 -5.90
CA LYS A 184 10.36 12.02 -6.08
C LYS A 184 10.12 11.29 -4.76
N ILE A 185 8.96 10.64 -4.64
CA ILE A 185 8.67 9.72 -3.54
C ILE A 185 9.41 8.42 -3.80
N SER A 186 10.27 8.01 -2.88
CA SER A 186 11.11 6.81 -3.02
C SER A 186 10.64 5.74 -2.04
N ALA A 187 10.50 4.50 -2.49
CA ALA A 187 10.21 3.38 -1.60
C ALA A 187 10.71 2.04 -2.15
N VAL A 188 10.88 1.10 -1.24
CA VAL A 188 11.13 -0.31 -1.53
C VAL A 188 9.93 -1.11 -1.03
N VAL A 189 9.44 -2.05 -1.83
CA VAL A 189 8.36 -2.97 -1.47
C VAL A 189 8.92 -4.39 -1.55
N VAL A 190 8.96 -5.09 -0.43
CA VAL A 190 9.52 -6.44 -0.30
C VAL A 190 8.40 -7.42 -0.06
N LEU A 191 8.35 -8.51 -0.83
CA LEU A 191 7.46 -9.63 -0.58
C LEU A 191 8.27 -10.92 -0.47
N THR A 192 8.06 -11.67 0.59
CA THR A 192 8.64 -13.00 0.83
C THR A 192 7.63 -13.90 1.56
N ASP A 193 7.71 -15.20 1.33
CA ASP A 193 6.91 -16.21 2.01
C ASP A 193 7.70 -17.02 3.03
N GLY A 194 9.01 -16.75 3.18
CA GLY A 194 9.88 -17.59 3.99
C GLY A 194 10.81 -16.82 4.94
N GLU A 195 11.65 -17.62 5.57
CA GLU A 195 12.78 -17.15 6.35
C GLU A 195 14.02 -16.98 5.46
N ASP A 196 14.93 -16.14 5.92
CA ASP A 196 16.24 -16.00 5.31
C ASP A 196 17.07 -17.28 5.51
N THR A 197 17.50 -17.90 4.43
CA THR A 197 18.25 -19.17 4.45
C THR A 197 19.67 -19.06 3.90
N ASP A 198 19.90 -18.12 3.00
CA ASP A 198 21.12 -18.04 2.20
C ASP A 198 21.89 -16.74 2.37
N SER A 199 21.40 -15.79 3.19
CA SER A 199 22.13 -14.55 3.44
C SER A 199 23.41 -14.77 4.23
N THR A 200 24.48 -14.13 3.80
CA THR A 200 25.72 -13.98 4.57
C THR A 200 25.66 -12.77 5.51
N LEU A 201 24.92 -11.73 5.07
CA LEU A 201 24.62 -10.56 5.88
C LEU A 201 23.77 -10.95 7.10
N LYS A 202 24.02 -10.33 8.25
CA LYS A 202 23.20 -10.57 9.45
C LYS A 202 22.10 -9.53 9.56
N LEU A 203 20.94 -9.93 10.09
CA LEU A 203 19.80 -9.03 10.30
C LEU A 203 20.22 -7.75 11.03
N ARG A 204 21.03 -7.85 12.09
CA ARG A 204 21.51 -6.68 12.84
C ARG A 204 22.24 -5.68 11.94
N ASP A 205 23.08 -6.18 11.03
CA ASP A 205 23.90 -5.33 10.16
C ASP A 205 23.04 -4.71 9.05
N LEU A 206 22.04 -5.45 8.55
CA LEU A 206 20.99 -4.90 7.67
C LEU A 206 20.23 -3.77 8.36
N LEU A 207 19.71 -4.00 9.57
CA LEU A 207 18.93 -3.00 10.33
C LEU A 207 19.76 -1.75 10.62
N ALA A 208 21.04 -1.90 10.99
CA ALA A 208 21.94 -0.76 11.16
C ALA A 208 22.15 0.03 9.86
N LYS A 209 22.20 -0.66 8.73
CA LYS A 209 22.36 -0.06 7.40
C LYS A 209 21.15 0.74 6.97
N ILE A 210 19.94 0.19 7.09
CA ILE A 210 18.72 0.83 6.61
C ILE A 210 18.12 1.84 7.59
N GLY A 211 18.40 1.69 8.90
CA GLY A 211 17.89 2.58 9.96
C GLY A 211 18.77 3.78 10.27
N GLY A 212 19.97 3.88 9.67
CA GLY A 212 20.99 4.91 10.02
C GLY A 212 20.82 6.27 9.34
N GLY A 213 19.77 6.49 8.55
CA GLY A 213 19.52 7.75 7.84
C GLY A 213 18.80 8.80 8.70
N SER A 214 19.04 10.10 8.41
CA SER A 214 18.17 11.17 8.91
C SER A 214 16.76 11.03 8.30
N GLU A 215 15.69 11.47 8.99
CA GLU A 215 14.30 11.37 8.51
C GLU A 215 14.11 11.87 7.07
N SER A 216 14.88 12.90 6.65
CA SER A 216 14.81 13.47 5.30
C SER A 216 15.47 12.61 4.21
N GLN A 217 16.23 11.58 4.58
CA GLN A 217 16.98 10.71 3.65
C GLN A 217 16.55 9.25 3.76
N ASN A 218 15.56 8.95 4.60
CA ASN A 218 15.12 7.60 4.84
C ASN A 218 14.25 7.10 3.68
N ILE A 219 14.58 5.92 3.17
CA ILE A 219 13.78 5.23 2.13
C ILE A 219 12.87 4.23 2.85
N PRO A 220 11.55 4.41 2.85
CA PRO A 220 10.65 3.44 3.47
C PRO A 220 10.73 2.09 2.78
N VAL A 221 10.89 1.02 3.56
CA VAL A 221 10.90 -0.36 3.12
C VAL A 221 9.64 -1.05 3.64
N PHE A 222 8.61 -1.09 2.81
CA PHE A 222 7.38 -1.83 3.10
C PHE A 222 7.66 -3.32 2.95
N THR A 223 7.21 -4.12 3.91
CA THR A 223 7.40 -5.56 3.88
C THR A 223 6.06 -6.28 3.87
N ILE A 224 5.96 -7.33 3.06
CA ILE A 224 4.79 -8.19 2.94
C ILE A 224 5.24 -9.62 3.27
N GLY A 225 4.75 -10.15 4.39
CA GLY A 225 4.91 -11.56 4.73
C GLY A 225 3.77 -12.37 4.12
N TYR A 226 4.07 -13.22 3.13
CA TYR A 226 3.08 -13.97 2.40
C TYR A 226 2.95 -15.40 2.91
N GLY A 227 1.76 -15.75 3.40
CA GLY A 227 1.52 -17.06 3.98
C GLY A 227 1.94 -17.18 5.45
N ARG A 228 2.01 -18.43 5.95
CA ARG A 228 2.22 -18.71 7.38
C ARG A 228 3.70 -18.85 7.76
N ASP A 229 4.54 -19.14 6.78
CA ASP A 229 5.95 -19.47 6.98
C ASP A 229 6.85 -18.22 6.96
N ALA A 230 6.31 -17.08 6.58
CA ALA A 230 7.03 -15.80 6.61
C ALA A 230 7.43 -15.41 8.04
N ASN A 231 8.69 -15.07 8.24
CA ASN A 231 9.18 -14.61 9.55
C ASN A 231 8.68 -13.18 9.84
N ARG A 232 7.48 -13.12 10.41
CA ARG A 232 6.80 -11.88 10.75
C ARG A 232 7.67 -10.92 11.57
N GLN A 233 8.36 -11.44 12.59
CA GLN A 233 9.16 -10.60 13.49
C GLN A 233 10.30 -9.90 12.75
N VAL A 234 10.97 -10.60 11.84
CA VAL A 234 12.05 -10.04 11.00
C VAL A 234 11.51 -8.98 10.07
N LEU A 235 10.40 -9.26 9.39
CA LEU A 235 9.79 -8.33 8.44
C LEU A 235 9.25 -7.06 9.12
N GLU A 236 8.67 -7.18 10.31
CA GLU A 236 8.27 -6.04 11.15
C GLU A 236 9.48 -5.18 11.54
N GLN A 237 10.60 -5.79 11.91
CA GLN A 237 11.82 -5.05 12.25
C GLN A 237 12.40 -4.30 11.05
N ILE A 238 12.42 -4.92 9.87
CA ILE A 238 12.89 -4.27 8.63
C ILE A 238 12.01 -3.06 8.29
N ALA A 239 10.70 -3.22 8.31
CA ALA A 239 9.78 -2.12 8.04
C ALA A 239 9.92 -0.99 9.08
N ALA A 240 9.93 -1.34 10.37
CA ALA A 240 10.03 -0.38 11.48
C ALA A 240 11.36 0.41 11.44
N ALA A 241 12.47 -0.22 11.06
CA ALA A 241 13.77 0.44 10.95
C ALA A 241 13.77 1.63 9.96
N THR A 242 12.83 1.63 9.01
CA THR A 242 12.68 2.69 8.00
C THR A 242 11.41 3.52 8.15
N GLY A 243 10.65 3.33 9.25
CA GLY A 243 9.37 4.01 9.48
C GLY A 243 8.24 3.56 8.56
N ALA A 244 8.40 2.43 7.86
CA ALA A 244 7.39 1.85 6.99
C ALA A 244 6.52 0.83 7.73
N ARG A 245 5.61 0.17 7.01
CA ARG A 245 4.67 -0.81 7.56
C ARG A 245 4.96 -2.22 7.06
N PHE A 246 4.70 -3.18 7.94
CA PHE A 246 4.58 -4.59 7.61
C PHE A 246 3.13 -4.94 7.29
N TYR A 247 2.93 -5.82 6.31
CA TYR A 247 1.63 -6.33 5.90
C TYR A 247 1.62 -7.86 5.90
N VAL A 248 0.47 -8.43 6.25
CA VAL A 248 0.23 -9.87 6.09
C VAL A 248 -0.46 -10.11 4.77
N GLY A 249 0.19 -10.84 3.87
CA GLY A 249 -0.32 -11.25 2.57
C GLY A 249 -0.91 -12.66 2.60
N THR A 250 -2.09 -12.82 2.01
CA THR A 250 -2.73 -14.12 1.73
C THR A 250 -3.21 -14.14 0.28
N PRO A 251 -3.57 -15.32 -0.29
CA PRO A 251 -4.15 -15.39 -1.63
C PRO A 251 -5.35 -14.46 -1.84
N GLU A 252 -6.18 -14.30 -0.78
CA GLU A 252 -7.41 -13.52 -0.82
C GLU A 252 -7.16 -12.01 -0.76
N ASN A 253 -6.12 -11.57 -0.04
CA ASN A 253 -5.91 -10.15 0.25
C ASN A 253 -4.71 -9.51 -0.48
N ILE A 254 -3.81 -10.28 -1.09
CA ILE A 254 -2.55 -9.76 -1.64
C ILE A 254 -2.73 -8.58 -2.61
N ARG A 255 -3.77 -8.62 -3.43
CA ARG A 255 -4.10 -7.50 -4.34
C ARG A 255 -4.50 -6.24 -3.59
N SER A 256 -5.24 -6.38 -2.48
CA SER A 256 -5.62 -5.24 -1.66
C SER A 256 -4.45 -4.69 -0.86
N VAL A 257 -3.52 -5.54 -0.40
CA VAL A 257 -2.27 -5.11 0.24
C VAL A 257 -1.44 -4.26 -0.71
N PHE A 258 -1.19 -4.71 -1.94
CA PHE A 258 -0.47 -3.90 -2.92
C PHE A 258 -1.19 -2.60 -3.28
N ARG A 259 -2.53 -2.62 -3.34
CA ARG A 259 -3.34 -1.41 -3.53
C ARG A 259 -3.18 -0.43 -2.37
N GLU A 260 -3.20 -0.92 -1.12
CA GLU A 260 -2.98 -0.07 0.05
C GLU A 260 -1.58 0.56 0.01
N ILE A 261 -0.55 -0.23 -0.27
CA ILE A 261 0.82 0.26 -0.41
C ILE A 261 0.91 1.33 -1.52
N SER A 262 0.23 1.14 -2.65
CA SER A 262 0.25 2.13 -3.75
C SER A 262 -0.37 3.49 -3.39
N THR A 263 -1.15 3.58 -2.31
CA THR A 263 -1.69 4.87 -1.84
C THR A 263 -0.64 5.79 -1.20
N PHE A 264 0.54 5.27 -0.91
CA PHE A 264 1.65 6.07 -0.38
C PHE A 264 2.47 6.79 -1.48
N PHE A 265 2.16 6.51 -2.75
CA PHE A 265 2.94 6.98 -3.90
C PHE A 265 2.19 7.91 -4.86
#